data_0488be7a3ad98462b5e2c57d20b2209e
#
_entry.id   0488be7a3ad98462b5e2c57d20b2209e
#
_cell.length_a   1.000
_cell.length_b   1.000
_cell.length_c   1.000
_cell.angle_alpha   90.00
_cell.angle_beta   90.00
_cell.angle_gamma   90.00
#
_symmetry.space_group_name_H-M   'P 1'
#
loop_
_entity.id
_entity.type
_entity.pdbx_description
1 polymer ?
#
loop_
_entity_poly.entity_id
_entity_poly.type
_entity_poly.pdbx_seq_one_letter_code
_entity_poly.pdbx_strand_id
1 'polypeptide(L)'
;GFTEAYKAGDVITVDLFEGTDYVDVIGTSKGKGFKGVVGRHGFGGVGQTTHGQHNRLRAPGSIGACSYPARVFKGTRMAGQMGNHRVTVQNLQVLKVIPEHNLLLIKGSVPGSKGSIVIIEK
;
A
#
# COMPACT_ATOMS: atom_id res chain seq x y z
N GLY A 1 23.84 13.52 0.53
CA GLY A 1 24.65 12.57 1.27
C GLY A 1 24.60 12.89 2.75
N PHE A 2 24.34 11.94 3.60
CA PHE A 2 24.39 12.10 5.05
C PHE A 2 25.84 12.36 5.45
N THR A 3 26.12 13.56 5.91
CA THR A 3 27.45 13.97 6.38
C THR A 3 27.60 13.94 7.91
N GLU A 4 26.53 13.63 8.63
CA GLU A 4 26.57 13.53 10.09
C GLU A 4 26.57 12.08 10.53
N ALA A 5 27.67 11.66 11.11
CA ALA A 5 27.80 10.33 11.70
C ALA A 5 27.18 10.33 13.10
N TYR A 6 25.99 9.74 13.23
CA TYR A 6 25.35 9.49 14.53
C TYR A 6 26.10 8.38 15.28
N LYS A 7 26.24 8.56 16.60
CA LYS A 7 26.84 7.57 17.50
C LYS A 7 25.74 6.81 18.23
N ALA A 8 26.06 5.59 18.64
CA ALA A 8 25.17 4.82 19.49
C ALA A 8 24.87 5.58 20.81
N GLY A 9 23.59 5.82 21.09
CA GLY A 9 23.13 6.60 22.25
C GLY A 9 22.68 8.03 21.93
N ASP A 10 22.87 8.49 20.70
CA ASP A 10 22.36 9.81 20.28
C ASP A 10 20.83 9.78 20.18
N VAL A 11 20.20 10.85 20.63
CA VAL A 11 18.76 11.04 20.54
C VAL A 11 18.45 11.82 19.27
N ILE A 12 17.74 11.20 18.33
CA ILE A 12 17.30 11.83 17.09
C ILE A 12 15.86 12.33 17.32
N THR A 13 15.65 13.62 17.10
CA THR A 13 14.35 14.28 17.24
C THR A 13 13.78 14.70 15.88
N VAL A 14 12.55 15.17 15.87
CA VAL A 14 11.87 15.64 14.65
C VAL A 14 12.53 16.86 14.02
N ASP A 15 13.40 17.56 14.74
CA ASP A 15 14.16 18.74 14.26
C ASP A 15 14.99 18.44 13.00
N LEU A 16 15.35 17.17 12.80
CA LEU A 16 16.02 16.71 11.59
C LEU A 16 15.29 17.10 10.28
N PHE A 17 13.98 17.28 10.36
CA PHE A 17 13.12 17.61 9.22
C PHE A 17 12.82 19.12 9.11
N GLU A 18 13.41 19.97 9.96
CA GLU A 18 13.29 21.40 9.81
C GLU A 18 13.87 21.86 8.46
N GLY A 19 13.11 22.71 7.76
CA GLY A 19 13.49 23.18 6.42
C GLY A 19 13.32 22.14 5.30
N THR A 20 12.72 20.98 5.58
CA THR A 20 12.41 19.98 4.57
C THR A 20 10.98 20.18 4.06
N ASP A 21 10.81 20.36 2.74
CA ASP A 21 9.49 20.59 2.14
C ASP A 21 8.74 19.29 1.81
N TYR A 22 9.47 18.26 1.40
CA TYR A 22 8.91 16.98 0.97
C TYR A 22 9.65 15.81 1.59
N VAL A 23 8.91 14.76 1.91
CA VAL A 23 9.46 13.51 2.47
C VAL A 23 8.83 12.30 1.81
N ASP A 24 9.56 11.20 1.81
CA ASP A 24 9.07 9.89 1.42
C ASP A 24 8.71 9.09 2.69
N VAL A 25 7.55 8.45 2.66
CA VAL A 25 7.05 7.66 3.79
C VAL A 25 6.91 6.21 3.39
N ILE A 26 7.60 5.35 4.11
CA ILE A 26 7.60 3.91 3.91
C ILE A 26 6.88 3.24 5.08
N GLY A 27 5.91 2.42 4.78
CA GLY A 27 5.18 1.68 5.81
C GLY A 27 4.59 0.39 5.27
N THR A 28 3.94 -0.34 6.15
CA THR A 28 3.22 -1.57 5.79
C THR A 28 1.75 -1.27 5.64
N SER A 29 1.18 -1.54 4.47
CA SER A 29 -0.23 -1.30 4.21
C SER A 29 -1.13 -2.17 5.09
N LYS A 30 -2.36 -1.72 5.33
CA LYS A 30 -3.35 -2.48 6.11
C LYS A 30 -3.57 -3.86 5.51
N GLY A 31 -3.42 -4.90 6.31
CA GLY A 31 -3.72 -6.27 5.91
C GLY A 31 -5.22 -6.47 5.75
N LYS A 32 -5.64 -7.09 4.64
CA LYS A 32 -7.03 -7.41 4.34
C LYS A 32 -7.27 -8.91 4.20
N GLY A 33 -6.23 -9.71 4.44
CA GLY A 33 -6.27 -11.16 4.33
C GLY A 33 -6.45 -11.63 2.88
N PHE A 34 -6.88 -12.86 2.73
CA PHE A 34 -7.18 -13.45 1.43
C PHE A 34 -8.48 -12.84 0.87
N LYS A 35 -8.40 -12.24 -0.30
CA LYS A 35 -9.53 -11.61 -0.98
C LYS A 35 -9.76 -12.23 -2.35
N GLY A 36 -11.06 -12.37 -2.71
CA GLY A 36 -11.46 -12.73 -4.06
C GLY A 36 -11.18 -11.62 -5.07
N VAL A 37 -11.27 -11.95 -6.35
CA VAL A 37 -10.97 -11.04 -7.47
C VAL A 37 -11.83 -9.77 -7.48
N VAL A 38 -13.06 -9.83 -7.01
CA VAL A 38 -13.94 -8.66 -6.91
C VAL A 38 -13.38 -7.64 -5.93
N GLY A 39 -13.01 -8.07 -4.72
CA GLY A 39 -12.47 -7.18 -3.70
C GLY A 39 -11.01 -6.78 -3.95
N ARG A 40 -10.20 -7.70 -4.52
CA ARG A 40 -8.76 -7.48 -4.72
C ARG A 40 -8.44 -6.66 -5.97
N HIS A 41 -9.16 -6.90 -7.07
CA HIS A 41 -8.87 -6.31 -8.38
C HIS A 41 -10.03 -5.48 -8.95
N GLY A 42 -11.15 -5.36 -8.25
CA GLY A 42 -12.31 -4.61 -8.70
C GLY A 42 -13.06 -5.26 -9.88
N PHE A 43 -13.01 -6.58 -9.99
CA PHE A 43 -13.77 -7.30 -11.02
C PHE A 43 -15.28 -7.19 -10.77
N GLY A 44 -16.07 -7.04 -11.83
CA GLY A 44 -17.52 -6.91 -11.75
C GLY A 44 -18.24 -8.20 -11.33
N GLY A 45 -17.58 -9.35 -11.49
CA GLY A 45 -18.23 -10.64 -11.32
C GLY A 45 -19.24 -10.94 -12.45
N VAL A 46 -20.19 -11.82 -12.18
CA VAL A 46 -21.25 -12.17 -13.13
C VAL A 46 -22.58 -11.61 -12.64
N GLY A 47 -23.36 -10.97 -13.55
CA GLY A 47 -24.67 -10.41 -13.23
C GLY A 47 -25.70 -11.46 -12.80
N GLN A 48 -26.63 -11.07 -11.93
CA GLN A 48 -27.68 -11.95 -11.40
C GLN A 48 -28.94 -12.05 -12.26
N THR A 49 -28.99 -11.30 -13.37
CA THR A 49 -30.24 -11.06 -14.14
C THR A 49 -30.58 -12.14 -15.15
N THR A 50 -29.74 -13.15 -15.34
CA THR A 50 -30.00 -14.26 -16.27
C THR A 50 -30.55 -15.50 -15.58
N HIS A 51 -31.55 -16.11 -16.20
CA HIS A 51 -32.15 -17.35 -15.71
C HIS A 51 -31.10 -18.47 -15.55
N GLY A 52 -31.11 -19.16 -14.40
CA GLY A 52 -30.22 -20.31 -14.15
C GLY A 52 -28.81 -19.98 -13.66
N GLN A 53 -28.47 -18.72 -13.43
CA GLN A 53 -27.16 -18.32 -12.95
C GLN A 53 -27.16 -18.23 -11.41
N HIS A 54 -26.60 -19.23 -10.71
CA HIS A 54 -26.66 -19.27 -9.24
C HIS A 54 -25.31 -19.27 -8.54
N ASN A 55 -24.22 -19.78 -9.14
CA ASN A 55 -22.98 -20.09 -8.37
C ASN A 55 -21.73 -19.35 -8.82
N ARG A 56 -21.79 -18.35 -9.69
CA ARG A 56 -20.61 -17.69 -10.27
C ARG A 56 -20.58 -16.17 -10.06
N LEU A 57 -21.24 -15.67 -9.05
CA LEU A 57 -21.42 -14.22 -8.84
C LEU A 57 -20.12 -13.45 -8.67
N ARG A 58 -19.13 -14.07 -8.04
CA ARG A 58 -17.84 -13.43 -7.71
C ARG A 58 -16.65 -14.14 -8.34
N ALA A 59 -16.89 -14.78 -9.47
CA ALA A 59 -15.86 -15.51 -10.19
C ALA A 59 -14.96 -14.58 -11.04
N PRO A 60 -13.69 -14.95 -11.29
CA PRO A 60 -12.78 -14.16 -12.12
C PRO A 60 -13.17 -14.17 -13.61
N GLY A 61 -13.97 -15.12 -14.06
CA GLY A 61 -14.25 -15.37 -15.48
C GLY A 61 -13.13 -16.15 -16.15
N SER A 62 -12.94 -15.95 -17.45
CA SER A 62 -11.88 -16.61 -18.21
C SER A 62 -10.49 -16.19 -17.73
N ILE A 63 -9.60 -17.16 -17.56
CA ILE A 63 -8.21 -16.93 -17.14
C ILE A 63 -7.20 -17.11 -18.29
N GLY A 64 -7.65 -17.44 -19.50
CA GLY A 64 -6.80 -17.62 -20.65
C GLY A 64 -7.55 -18.07 -21.89
N ALA A 65 -6.80 -18.32 -22.97
CA ALA A 65 -7.28 -18.87 -24.23
C ALA A 65 -7.20 -20.41 -24.22
N CYS A 66 -7.70 -21.05 -25.30
CA CYS A 66 -7.75 -22.52 -25.40
C CYS A 66 -6.39 -23.16 -25.76
N SER A 67 -6.36 -24.03 -26.75
CA SER A 67 -5.17 -24.85 -27.09
C SER A 67 -3.89 -24.10 -27.38
N TYR A 68 -3.98 -22.84 -27.75
CA TYR A 68 -2.82 -21.95 -27.92
C TYR A 68 -3.09 -20.62 -27.20
N PRO A 69 -2.27 -20.22 -26.24
CA PRO A 69 -0.96 -20.70 -25.79
C PRO A 69 -0.98 -21.86 -24.77
N ALA A 70 -2.14 -22.46 -24.45
CA ALA A 70 -2.31 -23.61 -23.53
C ALA A 70 -1.72 -23.37 -22.11
N ARG A 71 -1.70 -22.14 -21.65
CA ARG A 71 -1.18 -21.75 -20.33
C ARG A 71 -1.88 -20.50 -19.80
N VAL A 72 -1.81 -20.31 -18.49
CA VAL A 72 -2.16 -19.05 -17.84
C VAL A 72 -0.89 -18.21 -17.71
N PHE A 73 -0.92 -16.97 -18.15
CA PHE A 73 0.23 -16.07 -18.06
C PHE A 73 0.55 -15.68 -16.63
N LYS A 74 1.85 -15.46 -16.35
CA LYS A 74 2.29 -14.88 -15.08
C LYS A 74 1.69 -13.48 -14.91
N GLY A 75 1.34 -13.14 -13.68
CA GLY A 75 0.73 -11.84 -13.36
C GLY A 75 -0.77 -11.76 -13.64
N THR A 76 -1.42 -12.86 -14.07
CA THR A 76 -2.88 -12.91 -14.21
C THR A 76 -3.54 -12.59 -12.87
N ARG A 77 -4.48 -11.66 -12.88
CA ARG A 77 -5.17 -11.18 -11.68
C ARG A 77 -6.10 -12.26 -11.13
N MET A 78 -5.75 -12.80 -10.00
CA MET A 78 -6.49 -13.86 -9.30
C MET A 78 -6.71 -13.48 -7.84
N ALA A 79 -7.53 -14.27 -7.15
CA ALA A 79 -7.69 -14.18 -5.70
C ALA A 79 -6.34 -14.38 -4.99
N GLY A 80 -6.18 -13.78 -3.82
CA GLY A 80 -4.97 -13.92 -3.02
C GLY A 80 -4.90 -12.92 -1.88
N GLN A 81 -3.75 -12.88 -1.23
CA GLN A 81 -3.48 -11.94 -0.15
C GLN A 81 -3.58 -10.50 -0.65
N MET A 82 -4.32 -9.67 0.06
CA MET A 82 -4.44 -8.24 -0.17
C MET A 82 -3.92 -7.46 1.03
N GLY A 83 -3.14 -6.43 0.76
CA GLY A 83 -2.51 -5.63 1.80
C GLY A 83 -1.37 -6.36 2.51
N ASN A 84 -0.90 -5.77 3.62
CA ASN A 84 0.27 -6.23 4.37
C ASN A 84 1.55 -6.26 3.51
N HIS A 85 1.67 -5.29 2.61
CA HIS A 85 2.85 -5.09 1.77
C HIS A 85 3.59 -3.82 2.18
N ARG A 86 4.90 -3.83 2.02
CA ARG A 86 5.70 -2.60 2.13
C ARG A 86 5.32 -1.66 0.99
N VAL A 87 4.94 -0.45 1.35
CA VAL A 87 4.52 0.60 0.41
C VAL A 87 5.32 1.86 0.70
N THR A 88 5.85 2.47 -0.35
CA THR A 88 6.51 3.77 -0.29
C THR A 88 5.60 4.80 -0.94
N VAL A 89 5.25 5.85 -0.21
CA VAL A 89 4.54 7.02 -0.73
C VAL A 89 5.54 8.15 -0.83
N GLN A 90 5.81 8.59 -2.04
CA GLN A 90 6.84 9.59 -2.33
C GLN A 90 6.28 11.01 -2.35
N ASN A 91 7.15 11.98 -2.10
CA ASN A 91 6.87 13.41 -2.26
C ASN A 91 5.66 13.90 -1.45
N LEU A 92 5.54 13.50 -0.21
CA LEU A 92 4.54 14.03 0.70
C LEU A 92 5.02 15.37 1.27
N GLN A 93 4.19 16.40 1.17
CA GLN A 93 4.51 17.73 1.67
C GLN A 93 4.50 17.76 3.19
N VAL A 94 5.57 18.30 3.77
CA VAL A 94 5.64 18.61 5.19
C VAL A 94 4.91 19.92 5.45
N LEU A 95 3.88 19.89 6.29
CA LEU A 95 3.09 21.07 6.63
C LEU A 95 3.69 21.81 7.83
N LYS A 96 4.12 21.07 8.84
CA LYS A 96 4.66 21.65 10.06
C LYS A 96 5.50 20.64 10.82
N VAL A 97 6.60 21.11 11.40
CA VAL A 97 7.40 20.42 12.40
C VAL A 97 7.07 21.01 13.76
N ILE A 98 6.78 20.18 14.76
CA ILE A 98 6.45 20.61 16.13
C ILE A 98 7.42 19.92 17.09
N PRO A 99 8.55 20.54 17.41
CA PRO A 99 9.59 19.93 18.25
C PRO A 99 9.14 19.62 19.68
N GLU A 100 8.29 20.47 20.25
CA GLU A 100 7.79 20.34 21.64
C GLU A 100 7.12 19.00 21.92
N HIS A 101 6.46 18.44 20.91
CA HIS A 101 5.76 17.17 21.00
C HIS A 101 6.40 16.07 20.15
N ASN A 102 7.53 16.36 19.52
CA ASN A 102 8.22 15.48 18.58
C ASN A 102 7.28 14.97 17.46
N LEU A 103 6.52 15.91 16.88
CA LEU A 103 5.49 15.64 15.86
C LEU A 103 5.87 16.23 14.50
N LEU A 104 5.60 15.46 13.44
CA LEU A 104 5.71 15.87 12.06
C LEU A 104 4.34 15.80 11.40
N LEU A 105 3.84 16.94 10.91
CA LEU A 105 2.61 17.02 10.14
C LEU A 105 2.89 16.89 8.65
N ILE A 106 2.31 15.87 8.03
CA ILE A 106 2.48 15.56 6.61
C ILE A 106 1.12 15.62 5.92
N LYS A 107 1.07 16.24 4.74
CA LYS A 107 -0.14 16.29 3.90
C LYS A 107 -0.23 15.05 3.03
N GLY A 108 -1.33 14.30 3.15
CA GLY A 108 -1.60 13.15 2.30
C GLY A 108 -1.86 11.88 3.09
N SER A 109 -1.85 10.76 2.39
CA SER A 109 -2.07 9.45 3.01
C SER A 109 -0.77 8.78 3.38
N VAL A 110 -0.72 8.21 4.56
CA VAL A 110 0.40 7.42 5.07
C VAL A 110 -0.01 5.94 5.08
N PRO A 111 0.84 5.02 4.63
CA PRO A 111 0.51 3.60 4.63
C PRO A 111 0.38 3.03 6.05
N GLY A 112 -0.57 2.13 6.23
CA GLY A 112 -0.78 1.41 7.48
C GLY A 112 -1.99 1.86 8.28
N SER A 113 -2.13 1.28 9.46
CA SER A 113 -3.18 1.63 10.44
C SER A 113 -2.70 2.72 11.39
N LYS A 114 -3.62 3.28 12.17
CA LYS A 114 -3.26 4.20 13.25
C LYS A 114 -2.33 3.49 14.24
N GLY A 115 -1.26 4.16 14.64
CA GLY A 115 -0.25 3.62 15.56
C GLY A 115 0.77 2.68 14.92
N SER A 116 0.76 2.49 13.60
CA SER A 116 1.81 1.71 12.93
C SER A 116 3.11 2.51 12.80
N ILE A 117 4.23 1.78 12.78
CA ILE A 117 5.56 2.36 12.58
C ILE A 117 5.77 2.63 11.09
N VAL A 118 6.34 3.78 10.78
CA VAL A 118 6.73 4.19 9.42
C VAL A 118 8.17 4.68 9.43
N ILE A 119 8.83 4.57 8.27
CA ILE A 119 10.15 5.15 8.03
C ILE A 119 9.94 6.39 7.18
N ILE A 120 10.57 7.49 7.56
CA ILE A 120 10.50 8.76 6.86
C ILE A 120 11.90 9.07 6.32
N GLU A 121 11.97 9.32 5.02
CA GLU A 121 13.21 9.66 4.31
C GLU A 121 13.06 11.05 3.67
N LYS A 122 14.16 11.81 3.63
CA LYS A 122 14.23 13.14 2.98
C LYS A 122 15.21 13.15 1.82
#